data_dc82e73f96a41bf64b2a85d97875d634
#
_entry.id   dc82e73f96a41bf64b2a85d97875d634
#
_cell.length_a   1.000
_cell.length_b   1.000
_cell.length_c   1.000
_cell.angle_alpha   90.00
_cell.angle_beta   90.00
_cell.angle_gamma   90.00
#
_symmetry.space_group_name_H-M   'P 1'
#
loop_
_entity.id
_entity.type
_entity.pdbx_description
1 polymer ?
#
loop_
_entity_poly.entity_id
_entity_poly.type
_entity_poly.pdbx_seq_one_letter_code
_entity_poly.pdbx_strand_id
1 'polypeptide(L)'
;MKTQLLRTAVFVIGLLAVSAAVAQTKGDVIVNIPFSFVVGSHQMQPGLYIVTRAESGVLRIFDAQDSKNQTLVTVHNVERGLPDSAKLVFHRYADSYFLAQVWTGNSEIGKELPKSKAEKEIASRRIDGTRPKSEVAVLRPER
;
A
#
# COMPACT_ATOMS: atom_id res chain seq x y z
N MET A 1 -22.03 65.20 -19.89
CA MET A 1 -20.77 64.57 -19.62
C MET A 1 -20.92 63.66 -18.47
N LYS A 2 -21.50 62.58 -18.75
CA LYS A 2 -21.72 61.65 -17.66
C LYS A 2 -20.77 60.50 -17.87
N THR A 3 -19.82 60.57 -17.09
CA THR A 3 -18.85 59.56 -16.82
C THR A 3 -19.52 58.20 -16.64
N GLN A 4 -19.68 57.53 -17.72
CA GLN A 4 -19.93 56.11 -17.69
C GLN A 4 -18.61 55.41 -17.34
N LEU A 5 -18.06 55.98 -16.34
CA LEU A 5 -16.92 55.46 -15.70
C LEU A 5 -17.33 54.28 -14.85
N LEU A 6 -16.76 53.21 -15.16
CA LEU A 6 -16.39 52.22 -14.16
C LEU A 6 -17.50 51.37 -13.62
N ARG A 7 -17.95 50.55 -14.49
CA ARG A 7 -18.44 49.26 -14.02
C ARG A 7 -17.86 48.13 -14.82
N THR A 8 -16.62 48.28 -15.13
CA THR A 8 -15.77 47.08 -15.35
C THR A 8 -15.47 46.51 -13.98
N ALA A 9 -16.47 45.88 -13.42
CA ALA A 9 -16.22 44.92 -12.37
C ALA A 9 -15.39 43.78 -13.03
N VAL A 10 -14.10 43.87 -12.87
CA VAL A 10 -13.20 42.78 -13.14
C VAL A 10 -13.55 41.72 -12.12
N PHE A 11 -14.42 40.83 -12.52
CA PHE A 11 -14.57 39.54 -11.87
C PHE A 11 -13.29 38.76 -12.15
N VAL A 12 -12.29 38.99 -11.34
CA VAL A 12 -11.21 38.07 -11.17
C VAL A 12 -11.80 36.87 -10.43
N ILE A 13 -12.37 35.97 -11.17
CA ILE A 13 -12.63 34.64 -10.67
C ILE A 13 -11.27 34.02 -10.47
N GLY A 14 -10.75 34.20 -9.27
CA GLY A 14 -9.62 33.43 -8.79
C GLY A 14 -10.06 31.98 -8.78
N LEU A 15 -9.64 31.26 -9.81
CA LEU A 15 -9.71 29.83 -9.86
C LEU A 15 -8.75 29.33 -8.77
N LEU A 16 -9.27 29.17 -7.56
CA LEU A 16 -8.60 28.45 -6.50
C LEU A 16 -8.56 27.00 -6.95
N ALA A 17 -7.51 26.68 -7.69
CA ALA A 17 -7.09 25.31 -7.84
C ALA A 17 -6.71 24.84 -6.43
N VAL A 18 -7.67 24.26 -5.74
CA VAL A 18 -7.42 23.46 -4.54
C VAL A 18 -6.66 22.24 -5.04
N SER A 19 -5.36 22.38 -5.16
CA SER A 19 -4.47 21.25 -5.23
C SER A 19 -4.64 20.54 -3.89
N ALA A 20 -5.44 19.49 -3.87
CA ALA A 20 -5.41 18.54 -2.79
C ALA A 20 -4.01 17.92 -2.83
N ALA A 21 -3.08 18.56 -2.16
CA ALA A 21 -1.81 17.96 -1.85
C ALA A 21 -2.17 16.80 -0.93
N VAL A 22 -2.23 15.59 -1.52
CA VAL A 22 -2.18 14.38 -0.73
C VAL A 22 -0.85 14.45 -0.02
N ALA A 23 -0.88 14.82 1.25
CA ALA A 23 0.29 14.81 2.10
C ALA A 23 0.76 13.35 2.13
N GLN A 24 1.76 13.05 1.33
CA GLN A 24 2.44 11.76 1.41
C GLN A 24 3.13 11.75 2.77
N THR A 25 2.53 11.08 3.71
CA THR A 25 3.14 10.82 4.99
C THR A 25 4.40 10.00 4.71
N LYS A 26 5.52 10.48 5.20
CA LYS A 26 6.83 9.85 5.01
C LYS A 26 6.76 8.41 5.51
N GLY A 27 6.70 7.44 4.59
CA GLY A 27 6.61 6.03 4.90
C GLY A 27 5.36 5.30 4.39
N ASP A 28 4.45 6.00 3.70
CA ASP A 28 3.32 5.36 3.03
C ASP A 28 3.77 4.71 1.72
N VAL A 29 3.25 3.53 1.45
CA VAL A 29 3.49 2.78 0.22
C VAL A 29 2.18 2.71 -0.56
N ILE A 30 2.17 3.27 -1.76
CA ILE A 30 1.03 3.19 -2.69
C ILE A 30 1.37 2.16 -3.75
N VAL A 31 0.48 1.21 -3.96
CA VAL A 31 0.74 0.05 -4.82
C VAL A 31 -0.49 -0.42 -5.57
N ASN A 32 -0.30 -0.74 -6.84
CA ASN A 32 -1.29 -1.47 -7.62
C ASN A 32 -0.97 -2.98 -7.57
N ILE A 33 -1.88 -3.76 -7.01
CA ILE A 33 -1.74 -5.21 -6.86
C ILE A 33 -2.70 -5.88 -7.86
N PRO A 34 -2.18 -6.56 -8.90
CA PRO A 34 -3.00 -7.07 -9.99
C PRO A 34 -3.63 -8.45 -9.71
N PHE A 35 -3.51 -8.98 -8.51
CA PHE A 35 -4.04 -10.28 -8.11
C PHE A 35 -4.73 -10.19 -6.74
N SER A 36 -5.62 -11.15 -6.47
CA SER A 36 -6.21 -11.31 -5.13
C SER A 36 -5.17 -11.82 -4.16
N PHE A 37 -5.16 -11.29 -2.95
CA PHE A 37 -4.19 -11.65 -1.93
C PHE A 37 -4.80 -11.67 -0.53
N VAL A 38 -4.09 -12.25 0.41
CA VAL A 38 -4.52 -12.36 1.81
C VAL A 38 -3.60 -11.54 2.70
N VAL A 39 -4.18 -10.77 3.60
CA VAL A 39 -3.49 -10.04 4.66
C VAL A 39 -4.05 -10.49 6.00
N GLY A 40 -3.24 -11.19 6.78
CA GLY A 40 -3.73 -11.80 8.02
C GLY A 40 -4.87 -12.79 7.74
N SER A 41 -6.09 -12.45 8.14
CA SER A 41 -7.30 -13.25 7.90
C SER A 41 -8.22 -12.68 6.82
N HIS A 42 -7.83 -11.56 6.19
CA HIS A 42 -8.67 -10.85 5.23
C HIS A 42 -8.21 -11.11 3.80
N GLN A 43 -9.17 -11.47 2.95
CA GLN A 43 -8.93 -11.57 1.52
C GLN A 43 -9.20 -10.22 0.86
N MET A 44 -8.21 -9.76 0.10
CA MET A 44 -8.23 -8.50 -0.61
C MET A 44 -8.32 -8.77 -2.12
N GLN A 45 -9.08 -7.93 -2.82
CA GLN A 45 -9.23 -8.02 -4.27
C GLN A 45 -8.08 -7.30 -5.00
N PRO A 46 -7.86 -7.55 -6.30
CA PRO A 46 -6.93 -6.74 -7.08
C PRO A 46 -7.32 -5.26 -7.04
N GLY A 47 -6.35 -4.37 -6.92
CA GLY A 47 -6.61 -2.94 -6.88
C GLY A 47 -5.44 -2.09 -6.43
N LEU A 48 -5.70 -0.81 -6.28
CA LEU A 48 -4.75 0.17 -5.76
C LEU A 48 -4.86 0.24 -4.24
N TYR A 49 -3.78 -0.05 -3.56
CA TYR A 49 -3.73 -0.09 -2.09
C TYR A 49 -2.76 0.93 -1.52
N ILE A 50 -3.08 1.41 -0.35
CA ILE A 50 -2.23 2.26 0.47
C ILE A 50 -1.87 1.49 1.73
N VAL A 51 -0.57 1.39 1.98
CA VAL A 51 -0.01 0.78 3.20
C VAL A 51 0.60 1.89 4.03
N THR A 52 0.09 2.08 5.23
CA THR A 52 0.54 3.12 6.15
C THR A 52 0.75 2.55 7.55
N ARG A 53 1.55 3.24 8.34
CA ARG A 53 1.71 2.89 9.76
C ARG A 53 0.51 3.42 10.54
N ALA A 54 -0.22 2.53 11.21
CA ALA A 54 -1.29 2.90 12.12
C ALA A 54 -0.73 3.22 13.52
N GLU A 55 0.10 2.30 14.04
CA GLU A 55 0.75 2.40 15.36
C GLU A 55 2.12 1.72 15.31
N SER A 56 2.84 1.75 16.45
CA SER A 56 4.08 0.99 16.56
C SER A 56 3.81 -0.51 16.41
N GLY A 57 4.42 -1.14 15.40
CA GLY A 57 4.21 -2.56 15.11
C GLY A 57 2.88 -2.91 14.45
N VAL A 58 2.11 -1.91 13.99
CA VAL A 58 0.85 -2.14 13.29
C VAL A 58 0.81 -1.38 11.97
N LEU A 59 0.54 -2.09 10.88
CA LEU A 59 0.27 -1.52 9.57
C LEU A 59 -1.23 -1.52 9.29
N ARG A 60 -1.68 -0.46 8.63
CA ARG A 60 -3.00 -0.37 8.02
C ARG A 60 -2.85 -0.49 6.51
N ILE A 61 -3.64 -1.38 5.93
CA ILE A 61 -3.69 -1.62 4.50
C ILE A 61 -5.13 -1.37 4.06
N PHE A 62 -5.33 -0.50 3.11
CA PHE A 62 -6.67 -0.16 2.64
C PHE A 62 -6.68 0.12 1.14
N ASP A 63 -7.85 -0.13 0.55
CA ASP A 63 -8.12 0.19 -0.85
C ASP A 63 -8.16 1.71 -1.03
N ALA A 64 -7.42 2.23 -2.00
CA ALA A 64 -7.36 3.66 -2.29
C ALA A 64 -8.70 4.23 -2.78
N GLN A 65 -9.57 3.40 -3.33
CA GLN A 65 -10.90 3.79 -3.82
C GLN A 65 -12.00 3.58 -2.79
N ASP A 66 -11.81 2.64 -1.87
CA ASP A 66 -12.74 2.34 -0.79
C ASP A 66 -12.01 2.17 0.55
N SER A 67 -11.88 3.27 1.27
CA SER A 67 -11.21 3.27 2.58
C SER A 67 -11.91 2.43 3.66
N LYS A 68 -13.14 1.98 3.43
CA LYS A 68 -13.83 1.04 4.32
C LYS A 68 -13.30 -0.38 4.17
N ASN A 69 -12.77 -0.70 2.99
CA ASN A 69 -12.09 -1.96 2.73
C ASN A 69 -10.65 -1.87 3.25
N GLN A 70 -10.49 -2.04 4.55
CA GLN A 70 -9.22 -1.90 5.25
C GLN A 70 -8.97 -3.05 6.22
N THR A 71 -7.71 -3.32 6.48
CA THR A 71 -7.28 -4.25 7.51
C THR A 71 -6.09 -3.71 8.30
N LEU A 72 -6.03 -4.08 9.55
CA LEU A 72 -4.90 -3.81 10.44
C LEU A 72 -4.15 -5.12 10.66
N VAL A 73 -2.84 -5.06 10.61
CA VAL A 73 -1.99 -6.24 10.81
C VAL A 73 -0.79 -5.91 11.67
N THR A 74 -0.52 -6.78 12.63
CA THR A 74 0.70 -6.69 13.45
C THR A 74 1.91 -7.13 12.63
N VAL A 75 3.01 -6.41 12.77
CA VAL A 75 4.25 -6.67 12.03
C VAL A 75 5.45 -6.64 12.96
N HIS A 76 6.49 -7.37 12.55
CA HIS A 76 7.81 -7.33 13.18
C HIS A 76 8.81 -6.62 12.28
N ASN A 77 9.84 -6.06 12.88
CA ASN A 77 10.94 -5.48 12.12
C ASN A 77 11.81 -6.60 11.54
N VAL A 78 12.23 -6.42 10.29
CA VAL A 78 13.21 -7.27 9.63
C VAL A 78 14.27 -6.38 8.98
N GLU A 79 15.53 -6.72 9.16
CA GLU A 79 16.65 -6.00 8.58
C GLU A 79 17.19 -6.74 7.37
N ARG A 80 17.41 -6.04 6.28
CA ARG A 80 17.96 -6.61 5.04
C ARG A 80 18.61 -5.54 4.21
N GLY A 81 19.63 -4.91 4.56
CA GLY A 81 20.22 -3.89 3.68
C GLY A 81 19.20 -2.94 3.03
N LEU A 82 19.65 -1.85 2.46
CA LEU A 82 18.77 -0.88 1.79
C LEU A 82 18.11 -1.52 0.55
N PRO A 83 16.80 -1.61 0.48
CA PRO A 83 16.14 -1.98 -0.76
C PRO A 83 16.25 -0.81 -1.75
N ASP A 84 16.49 -1.11 -3.01
CA ASP A 84 16.61 -0.11 -4.08
C ASP A 84 15.31 0.65 -4.32
N SER A 85 14.18 0.11 -3.86
CA SER A 85 12.86 0.71 -4.03
C SER A 85 11.86 0.17 -3.00
N ALA A 86 10.76 0.90 -2.81
CA ALA A 86 9.62 0.38 -2.07
C ALA A 86 9.08 -0.90 -2.73
N LYS A 87 8.74 -1.90 -1.93
CA LYS A 87 8.21 -3.17 -2.44
C LYS A 87 7.35 -3.90 -1.43
N LEU A 88 6.39 -4.66 -1.93
CA LEU A 88 5.69 -5.70 -1.17
C LEU A 88 6.21 -7.07 -1.59
N VAL A 89 6.37 -7.95 -0.61
CA VAL A 89 6.76 -9.34 -0.84
C VAL A 89 5.59 -10.24 -0.45
N PHE A 90 5.23 -11.14 -1.36
CA PHE A 90 4.17 -12.11 -1.16
C PHE A 90 4.76 -13.52 -1.12
N HIS A 91 4.19 -14.37 -0.26
CA HIS A 91 4.37 -15.81 -0.39
C HIS A 91 3.31 -16.35 -1.33
N ARG A 92 3.74 -17.06 -2.35
CA ARG A 92 2.84 -17.71 -3.31
C ARG A 92 2.77 -19.22 -3.09
N TYR A 93 1.55 -19.70 -2.95
CA TYR A 93 1.22 -21.14 -2.89
C TYR A 93 0.19 -21.43 -3.98
N ALA A 94 0.63 -22.03 -5.10
CA ALA A 94 -0.20 -22.18 -6.30
C ALA A 94 -0.78 -20.84 -6.76
N ASP A 95 -2.09 -20.64 -6.62
CA ASP A 95 -2.79 -19.40 -7.01
C ASP A 95 -3.12 -18.49 -5.81
N SER A 96 -2.64 -18.83 -4.63
CA SER A 96 -2.87 -18.05 -3.40
C SER A 96 -1.65 -17.21 -3.07
N TYR A 97 -1.89 -15.92 -2.82
CA TYR A 97 -0.86 -14.95 -2.44
C TYR A 97 -1.11 -14.45 -1.03
N PHE A 98 -0.08 -14.47 -0.20
CA PHE A 98 -0.12 -13.96 1.17
C PHE A 98 0.90 -12.84 1.32
N LEU A 99 0.47 -11.67 1.77
CA LEU A 99 1.38 -10.57 2.05
C LEU A 99 2.33 -10.99 3.19
N ALA A 100 3.62 -10.94 2.91
CA ALA A 100 4.66 -11.37 3.84
C ALA A 100 5.51 -10.21 4.35
N GLN A 101 5.92 -9.29 3.49
CA GLN A 101 6.80 -8.18 3.88
C GLN A 101 6.43 -6.89 3.17
N VAL A 102 6.69 -5.77 3.85
CA VAL A 102 6.52 -4.41 3.34
C VAL A 102 7.83 -3.65 3.51
N TRP A 103 8.32 -3.08 2.41
CA TRP A 103 9.54 -2.27 2.36
C TRP A 103 9.23 -0.89 1.81
N THR A 104 9.67 0.15 2.47
CA THR A 104 9.38 1.55 2.08
C THR A 104 10.41 2.16 1.13
N GLY A 105 11.47 1.46 0.83
CA GLY A 105 12.51 1.89 -0.12
C GLY A 105 13.53 2.89 0.45
N ASN A 106 13.25 3.51 1.57
CA ASN A 106 14.13 4.50 2.22
C ASN A 106 14.57 4.08 3.63
N SER A 107 14.39 2.81 3.95
CA SER A 107 14.73 2.24 5.26
C SER A 107 15.33 0.85 5.10
N GLU A 108 16.38 0.57 5.85
CA GLU A 108 16.96 -0.78 5.97
C GLU A 108 16.05 -1.74 6.74
N ILE A 109 15.05 -1.18 7.42
CA ILE A 109 14.09 -1.92 8.23
C ILE A 109 12.81 -2.12 7.45
N GLY A 110 12.55 -3.36 7.05
CA GLY A 110 11.27 -3.81 6.53
C GLY A 110 10.32 -4.21 7.63
N LYS A 111 9.09 -4.46 7.25
CA LYS A 111 8.03 -4.98 8.11
C LYS A 111 7.62 -6.36 7.63
N GLU A 112 7.67 -7.34 8.50
CA GLU A 112 7.28 -8.71 8.22
C GLU A 112 5.99 -9.08 8.94
N LEU A 113 5.06 -9.66 8.20
CA LEU A 113 3.80 -10.16 8.74
C LEU A 113 3.98 -11.59 9.24
N PRO A 114 3.41 -11.94 10.40
CA PRO A 114 3.37 -13.33 10.83
C PRO A 114 2.51 -14.14 9.84
N LYS A 115 2.89 -15.40 9.60
CA LYS A 115 2.08 -16.29 8.78
C LYS A 115 0.69 -16.46 9.39
N SER A 116 -0.33 -16.21 8.58
CA SER A 116 -1.72 -16.42 8.98
C SER A 116 -2.02 -17.91 9.21
N LYS A 117 -3.12 -18.19 9.88
CA LYS A 117 -3.58 -19.57 10.06
C LYS A 117 -3.80 -20.28 8.71
N ALA A 118 -4.45 -19.58 7.77
CA ALA A 118 -4.69 -20.11 6.43
C ALA A 118 -3.38 -20.38 5.68
N GLU A 119 -2.40 -19.51 5.78
CA GLU A 119 -1.09 -19.73 5.19
C GLU A 119 -0.38 -20.95 5.79
N LYS A 120 -0.41 -21.10 7.11
CA LYS A 120 0.18 -22.27 7.80
C LYS A 120 -0.49 -23.57 7.38
N GLU A 121 -1.79 -23.58 7.21
CA GLU A 121 -2.55 -24.75 6.76
C GLU A 121 -2.16 -25.15 5.33
N ILE A 122 -2.07 -24.20 4.42
CA ILE A 122 -1.64 -24.45 3.04
C ILE A 122 -0.19 -24.94 3.01
N ALA A 123 0.70 -24.31 3.77
CA ALA A 123 2.09 -24.70 3.85
C ALA A 123 2.29 -26.14 4.41
N SER A 124 1.45 -26.52 5.38
CA SER A 124 1.52 -27.87 5.98
C SER A 124 0.99 -28.99 5.07
N ARG A 125 0.04 -28.66 4.19
CA ARG A 125 -0.52 -29.64 3.21
C ARG A 125 0.43 -29.94 2.05
N ARG A 126 1.47 -29.15 1.87
CA ARG A 126 2.49 -29.36 0.84
C ARG A 126 3.51 -30.39 1.31
N ILE A 127 3.28 -31.63 0.93
CA ILE A 127 4.15 -32.77 1.24
C ILE A 127 5.44 -32.72 0.40
N ASP A 128 5.53 -31.88 -0.62
CA ASP A 128 6.60 -31.89 -1.62
C ASP A 128 7.83 -31.04 -1.34
N GLY A 129 8.06 -30.57 -0.14
CA GLY A 129 9.31 -29.85 0.20
C GLY A 129 9.58 -28.57 -0.63
N THR A 130 8.68 -28.20 -1.52
CA THR A 130 8.81 -27.00 -2.37
C THR A 130 8.58 -25.77 -1.51
N ARG A 131 9.65 -25.03 -1.26
CA ARG A 131 9.55 -23.74 -0.59
C ARG A 131 8.57 -22.83 -1.35
N PRO A 132 7.73 -22.05 -0.66
CA PRO A 132 6.88 -21.08 -1.33
C PRO A 132 7.76 -20.16 -2.17
N LYS A 133 7.38 -19.93 -3.40
CA LYS A 133 8.06 -18.93 -4.22
C LYS A 133 7.75 -17.56 -3.62
N SER A 134 8.78 -16.85 -3.23
CA SER A 134 8.64 -15.44 -2.88
C SER A 134 8.48 -14.64 -4.17
N GLU A 135 7.30 -14.10 -4.38
CA GLU A 135 7.04 -13.23 -5.53
C GLU A 135 7.10 -11.77 -5.05
N VAL A 136 7.95 -11.01 -5.71
CA VAL A 136 8.18 -9.61 -5.37
C VAL A 136 7.35 -8.73 -6.28
N ALA A 137 6.36 -8.03 -5.75
CA ALA A 137 5.72 -6.93 -6.45
C ALA A 137 6.57 -5.67 -6.26
N VAL A 138 7.33 -5.31 -7.28
CA VAL A 138 8.07 -4.04 -7.30
C VAL A 138 7.09 -2.92 -7.56
N LEU A 139 7.01 -1.99 -6.61
CA LEU A 139 6.14 -0.85 -6.71
C LEU A 139 6.88 0.27 -7.44
N ARG A 140 6.40 0.62 -8.61
CA ARG A 140 6.73 1.92 -9.19
C ARG A 140 5.69 2.90 -8.66
N PRO A 141 6.09 3.97 -7.96
CA PRO A 141 5.18 5.08 -7.77
C PRO A 141 4.82 5.58 -9.17
N GLU A 142 3.56 5.54 -9.51
CA GLU A 142 3.09 6.24 -10.70
C GLU A 142 3.38 7.73 -10.49
N ARG A 143 4.13 8.27 -11.42
CA ARG A 143 4.44 9.71 -11.47
C ARG A 143 3.22 10.47 -11.94
#